data_17689a3eeb0a762c23859669012a9ea6
#
_entry.id   17689a3eeb0a762c23859669012a9ea6
#
_cell.length_a   1.000
_cell.length_b   1.000
_cell.length_c   1.000
_cell.angle_alpha   90.00
_cell.angle_beta   90.00
_cell.angle_gamma   90.00
#
_symmetry.space_group_name_H-M   'P 1'
#
loop_
_entity.id
_entity.type
_entity.pdbx_description
1 polymer ?
#
loop_
_entity_poly.entity_id
_entity_poly.type
_entity_poly.pdbx_seq_one_letter_code
_entity_poly.pdbx_strand_id
1 'polypeptide(L)'
;MDAAAMRHALSHFGSGLTVVTGLADTGPLGFTCQSFFSLSLDPALVSIAPARSSTTWPEIRPLKSFAINILADHQSNHSNAFSRSGTDKFTGVAWRQSEFGAPHLEDALAVLDCRIWAEYDGGDHTIVAAEVLDIHVNGTGGPLLYYKSGYAMVSPVR
;
A
#
# COMPACT_ATOMS: atom_id res chain seq x y z
N MET A 1 -18.29 19.36 8.89
CA MET A 1 -18.47 18.43 7.73
C MET A 1 -18.88 17.08 8.28
N ASP A 2 -19.94 16.48 7.74
CA ASP A 2 -20.38 15.14 8.13
C ASP A 2 -19.46 14.08 7.51
N ALA A 3 -18.85 13.24 8.35
CA ALA A 3 -17.91 12.20 7.94
C ALA A 3 -18.59 11.11 7.06
N ALA A 4 -19.86 10.82 7.27
CA ALA A 4 -20.58 9.84 6.46
C ALA A 4 -20.82 10.39 5.05
N ALA A 5 -21.25 11.64 4.91
CA ALA A 5 -21.43 12.31 3.63
C ALA A 5 -20.09 12.41 2.86
N MET A 6 -19.00 12.74 3.55
CA MET A 6 -17.67 12.78 2.95
C MET A 6 -17.23 11.40 2.42
N ARG A 7 -17.35 10.34 3.24
CA ARG A 7 -17.03 8.97 2.80
C ARG A 7 -17.88 8.53 1.61
N HIS A 8 -19.19 8.86 1.62
CA HIS A 8 -20.09 8.55 0.51
C HIS A 8 -19.62 9.22 -0.78
N ALA A 9 -19.34 10.52 -0.75
CA ALA A 9 -18.85 11.26 -1.91
C ALA A 9 -17.52 10.69 -2.44
N LEU A 10 -16.55 10.48 -1.55
CA LEU A 10 -15.21 9.97 -1.93
C LEU A 10 -15.25 8.52 -2.41
N SER A 11 -16.25 7.71 -2.02
CA SER A 11 -16.40 6.34 -2.51
C SER A 11 -16.66 6.24 -4.02
N HIS A 12 -17.04 7.35 -4.66
CA HIS A 12 -17.21 7.43 -6.13
C HIS A 12 -15.88 7.59 -6.87
N PHE A 13 -14.78 7.86 -6.15
CA PHE A 13 -13.45 7.87 -6.73
C PHE A 13 -12.82 6.48 -6.62
N GLY A 14 -12.80 5.74 -7.74
CA GLY A 14 -12.16 4.42 -7.80
C GLY A 14 -10.65 4.55 -7.67
N SER A 15 -10.05 3.67 -6.87
CA SER A 15 -8.60 3.64 -6.67
C SER A 15 -8.05 2.24 -6.82
N GLY A 16 -6.76 2.13 -7.09
CA GLY A 16 -5.99 0.91 -6.87
C GLY A 16 -5.85 0.61 -5.39
N LEU A 17 -5.30 -0.54 -5.09
CA LEU A 17 -4.98 -0.97 -3.73
C LEU A 17 -3.54 -1.42 -3.65
N THR A 18 -2.88 -1.05 -2.57
CA THR A 18 -1.51 -1.45 -2.27
C THR A 18 -1.44 -2.10 -0.89
N VAL A 19 -0.38 -2.87 -0.68
CA VAL A 19 0.06 -3.29 0.64
C VAL A 19 1.45 -2.71 0.89
N VAL A 20 1.59 -1.95 1.96
CA VAL A 20 2.88 -1.44 2.43
C VAL A 20 3.48 -2.48 3.36
N THR A 21 4.73 -2.87 3.12
CA THR A 21 5.42 -3.92 3.88
C THR A 21 6.76 -3.45 4.39
N GLY A 22 7.15 -3.95 5.55
CA GLY A 22 8.46 -3.76 6.15
C GLY A 22 8.91 -5.02 6.88
N LEU A 23 10.20 -5.16 7.12
CA LEU A 23 10.79 -6.29 7.86
C LEU A 23 11.47 -5.79 9.12
N ALA A 24 10.83 -6.01 10.26
CA ALA A 24 11.39 -5.76 11.58
C ALA A 24 12.11 -7.01 12.12
N ASP A 25 12.85 -6.86 13.21
CA ASP A 25 13.52 -7.99 13.87
C ASP A 25 12.52 -9.05 14.35
N THR A 26 11.26 -8.64 14.64
CA THR A 26 10.15 -9.52 15.06
C THR A 26 9.49 -10.26 13.90
N GLY A 27 9.80 -9.91 12.65
CA GLY A 27 9.23 -10.51 11.45
C GLY A 27 8.62 -9.50 10.47
N PRO A 28 7.99 -9.99 9.41
CA PRO A 28 7.40 -9.14 8.39
C PRO A 28 6.15 -8.42 8.92
N LEU A 29 6.01 -7.16 8.53
CA LEU A 29 4.91 -6.25 8.87
C LEU A 29 4.24 -5.76 7.59
N GLY A 30 2.96 -5.47 7.65
CA GLY A 30 2.27 -4.89 6.51
C GLY A 30 0.88 -4.36 6.82
N PHE A 31 0.41 -3.46 5.98
CA PHE A 31 -0.96 -2.94 6.03
C PHE A 31 -1.45 -2.56 4.64
N THR A 32 -2.75 -2.70 4.41
CA THR A 32 -3.42 -2.26 3.18
C THR A 32 -3.49 -0.73 3.14
N CYS A 33 -3.06 -0.15 2.03
CA CYS A 33 -3.04 1.29 1.82
C CYS A 33 -3.71 1.65 0.50
N GLN A 34 -4.80 2.40 0.57
CA GLN A 34 -5.53 2.91 -0.59
C GLN A 34 -4.98 4.26 -1.07
N SER A 35 -4.40 5.03 -0.17
CA SER A 35 -3.92 6.40 -0.40
C SER A 35 -2.55 6.44 -1.09
N PHE A 36 -2.43 5.79 -2.23
CA PHE A 36 -1.20 5.73 -3.02
C PHE A 36 -1.34 6.57 -4.30
N PHE A 37 -0.32 7.39 -4.59
CA PHE A 37 -0.22 8.07 -5.88
C PHE A 37 1.23 8.41 -6.26
N SER A 38 1.47 8.56 -7.57
CA SER A 38 2.72 9.07 -8.13
C SER A 38 2.88 10.55 -7.80
N LEU A 39 4.05 10.96 -7.32
CA LEU A 39 4.30 12.33 -6.86
C LEU A 39 5.30 13.07 -7.73
N SER A 40 6.45 12.45 -8.04
CA SER A 40 7.53 13.07 -8.81
C SER A 40 8.32 12.02 -9.58
N LEU A 41 8.86 12.42 -10.73
CA LEU A 41 9.78 11.56 -11.51
C LEU A 41 11.26 11.94 -11.30
N ASP A 42 11.53 13.18 -10.91
CA ASP A 42 12.89 13.65 -10.61
C ASP A 42 12.84 14.64 -9.43
N PRO A 43 13.25 14.23 -8.22
CA PRO A 43 13.55 12.86 -7.81
C PRO A 43 12.34 11.94 -7.92
N ALA A 44 12.57 10.62 -8.02
CA ALA A 44 11.50 9.63 -8.10
C ALA A 44 10.79 9.49 -6.75
N LEU A 45 9.58 10.04 -6.65
CA LEU A 45 8.78 10.04 -5.42
C LEU A 45 7.38 9.50 -5.66
N VAL A 46 6.88 8.79 -4.66
CA VAL A 46 5.48 8.38 -4.52
C VAL A 46 4.94 8.86 -3.16
N SER A 47 3.64 8.88 -3.01
CA SER A 47 3.01 9.26 -1.73
C SER A 47 2.06 8.18 -1.22
N ILE A 48 2.06 8.02 0.11
CA ILE A 48 1.08 7.26 0.87
C ILE A 48 0.61 8.11 2.05
N ALA A 49 -0.57 7.80 2.60
CA ALA A 49 -1.07 8.46 3.79
C ALA A 49 -1.56 7.43 4.81
N PRO A 50 -0.67 6.87 5.65
CA PRO A 50 -1.08 6.01 6.75
C PRO A 50 -1.86 6.78 7.80
N ALA A 51 -2.92 6.17 8.33
CA ALA A 51 -3.71 6.74 9.42
C ALA A 51 -2.87 6.84 10.69
N ARG A 52 -3.07 7.91 11.46
CA ARG A 52 -2.42 8.08 12.79
C ARG A 52 -2.84 7.01 13.80
N SER A 53 -4.00 6.40 13.58
CA SER A 53 -4.49 5.24 14.35
C SER A 53 -3.86 3.90 13.94
N SER A 54 -3.03 3.87 12.89
CA SER A 54 -2.36 2.64 12.46
C SER A 54 -1.45 2.09 13.56
N THR A 55 -1.54 0.82 13.84
CA THR A 55 -0.65 0.09 14.75
C THR A 55 0.58 -0.49 14.03
N THR A 56 0.53 -0.58 12.71
CA THR A 56 1.61 -1.18 11.90
C THR A 56 2.59 -0.13 11.37
N TRP A 57 2.11 1.04 10.92
CA TRP A 57 2.99 2.08 10.38
C TRP A 57 4.05 2.56 11.38
N PRO A 58 3.77 2.76 12.69
CA PRO A 58 4.78 3.13 13.66
C PRO A 58 5.94 2.13 13.78
N GLU A 59 5.73 0.87 13.45
CA GLU A 59 6.77 -0.17 13.43
C GLU A 59 7.54 -0.21 12.11
N ILE A 60 6.90 0.12 10.99
CA ILE A 60 7.55 0.22 9.66
C ILE A 60 8.36 1.52 9.54
N ARG A 61 7.83 2.63 10.05
CA ARG A 61 8.40 3.98 9.92
C ARG A 61 9.89 4.08 10.30
N PRO A 62 10.40 3.45 11.39
CA PRO A 62 11.81 3.53 11.78
C PRO A 62 12.73 2.64 10.94
N LEU A 63 12.19 1.78 10.07
CA LEU A 63 12.99 0.91 9.21
C LEU A 63 13.71 1.74 8.13
N LYS A 64 14.85 1.25 7.66
CA LYS A 64 15.64 1.93 6.61
C LYS A 64 14.91 1.98 5.27
N SER A 65 14.07 0.97 5.03
CA SER A 65 13.28 0.83 3.80
C SER A 65 11.98 0.09 4.08
N PHE A 66 11.03 0.28 3.18
CA PHE A 66 9.77 -0.45 3.12
C PHE A 66 9.39 -0.65 1.65
N ALA A 67 8.47 -1.55 1.38
CA ALA A 67 7.98 -1.77 0.02
C ALA A 67 6.52 -1.39 -0.11
N ILE A 68 6.14 -0.95 -1.31
CA ILE A 68 4.75 -0.70 -1.71
C ILE A 68 4.42 -1.71 -2.81
N ASN A 69 3.54 -2.65 -2.49
CA ASN A 69 3.11 -3.73 -3.38
C ASN A 69 1.78 -3.34 -4.03
N ILE A 70 1.76 -3.14 -5.34
CA ILE A 70 0.54 -2.83 -6.11
C ILE A 70 -0.18 -4.16 -6.38
N LEU A 71 -1.39 -4.31 -5.82
CA LEU A 71 -2.11 -5.59 -5.84
C LEU A 71 -2.74 -5.89 -7.20
N ALA A 72 -2.64 -7.17 -7.60
CA ALA A 72 -3.35 -7.74 -8.72
C ALA A 72 -4.81 -8.06 -8.37
N ASP A 73 -5.66 -8.18 -9.38
CA ASP A 73 -7.11 -8.39 -9.27
C ASP A 73 -7.50 -9.65 -8.48
N HIS A 74 -6.65 -10.68 -8.47
CA HIS A 74 -6.86 -11.92 -7.70
C HIS A 74 -6.37 -11.84 -6.25
N GLN A 75 -5.82 -10.69 -5.80
CA GLN A 75 -5.24 -10.52 -4.47
C GLN A 75 -6.19 -9.81 -3.46
N SER A 76 -7.52 -9.88 -3.65
CA SER A 76 -8.49 -9.32 -2.71
C SER A 76 -8.36 -9.91 -1.29
N ASN A 77 -8.00 -11.19 -1.18
CA ASN A 77 -7.75 -11.83 0.12
C ASN A 77 -6.54 -11.21 0.84
N HIS A 78 -5.48 -10.83 0.12
CA HIS A 78 -4.35 -10.11 0.68
C HIS A 78 -4.78 -8.74 1.19
N SER A 79 -5.53 -7.97 0.38
CA SER A 79 -6.08 -6.68 0.80
C SER A 79 -6.88 -6.79 2.10
N ASN A 80 -7.76 -7.79 2.22
CA ASN A 80 -8.54 -8.04 3.43
C ASN A 80 -7.66 -8.42 4.63
N ALA A 81 -6.69 -9.33 4.45
CA ALA A 81 -5.82 -9.77 5.53
C ALA A 81 -4.98 -8.62 6.08
N PHE A 82 -4.40 -7.80 5.21
CA PHE A 82 -3.55 -6.68 5.60
C PHE A 82 -4.33 -5.45 6.11
N SER A 83 -5.64 -5.39 5.93
CA SER A 83 -6.50 -4.34 6.50
C SER A 83 -6.88 -4.56 7.96
N ARG A 84 -6.67 -5.77 8.49
CA ARG A 84 -7.02 -6.13 9.88
C ARG A 84 -5.92 -5.70 10.85
N SER A 85 -6.30 -5.52 12.13
CA SER A 85 -5.36 -5.26 13.23
C SER A 85 -5.18 -6.51 14.08
N GLY A 86 -4.01 -6.67 14.73
CA GLY A 86 -3.78 -7.66 15.79
C GLY A 86 -3.72 -9.12 15.36
N THR A 87 -3.52 -9.42 14.08
CA THR A 87 -3.38 -10.79 13.53
C THR A 87 -2.05 -10.96 12.81
N ASP A 88 -1.59 -12.21 12.69
CA ASP A 88 -0.51 -12.54 11.76
C ASP A 88 -1.03 -12.43 10.33
N LYS A 89 -0.74 -11.31 9.72
CA LYS A 89 -1.23 -10.97 8.38
C LYS A 89 -0.50 -11.71 7.26
N PHE A 90 0.67 -12.26 7.54
CA PHE A 90 1.50 -12.99 6.58
C PHE A 90 1.22 -14.49 6.55
N THR A 91 0.38 -15.03 7.42
CA THR A 91 0.01 -16.44 7.39
C THR A 91 -0.59 -16.81 6.03
N GLY A 92 0.04 -17.78 5.33
CA GLY A 92 -0.38 -18.22 4.02
C GLY A 92 -0.09 -17.25 2.86
N VAL A 93 0.65 -16.19 3.12
CA VAL A 93 1.06 -15.21 2.10
C VAL A 93 2.48 -15.53 1.64
N ALA A 94 2.65 -15.78 0.35
CA ALA A 94 3.95 -15.96 -0.26
C ALA A 94 4.63 -14.60 -0.47
N TRP A 95 5.89 -14.49 -0.03
CA TRP A 95 6.69 -13.28 -0.17
C TRP A 95 8.18 -13.62 -0.21
N ARG A 96 8.96 -12.71 -0.72
CA ARG A 96 10.44 -12.77 -0.70
C ARG A 96 11.00 -11.46 -0.16
N GLN A 97 12.19 -11.52 0.43
CA GLN A 97 12.90 -10.31 0.86
C GLN A 97 13.59 -9.67 -0.35
N SER A 98 13.44 -8.35 -0.49
CA SER A 98 14.16 -7.57 -1.50
C SER A 98 15.62 -7.31 -1.10
N GLU A 99 16.43 -6.81 -2.03
CA GLU A 99 17.80 -6.35 -1.75
C GLU A 99 17.83 -5.19 -0.74
N PHE A 100 16.76 -4.40 -0.68
CA PHE A 100 16.59 -3.31 0.28
C PHE A 100 16.02 -3.78 1.63
N GLY A 101 15.72 -5.07 1.78
CA GLY A 101 15.32 -5.68 3.03
C GLY A 101 13.80 -5.76 3.26
N ALA A 102 12.98 -5.17 2.42
CA ALA A 102 11.52 -5.18 2.59
C ALA A 102 10.87 -6.44 1.97
N PRO A 103 9.74 -6.93 2.52
CA PRO A 103 8.99 -8.03 1.92
C PRO A 103 8.31 -7.60 0.61
N HIS A 104 8.58 -8.31 -0.48
CA HIS A 104 7.83 -8.26 -1.72
C HIS A 104 6.80 -9.37 -1.74
N LEU A 105 5.52 -9.04 -1.85
CA LEU A 105 4.45 -10.02 -2.02
C LEU A 105 4.54 -10.66 -3.41
N GLU A 106 4.46 -11.99 -3.47
CA GLU A 106 4.40 -12.67 -4.76
C GLU A 106 3.12 -12.28 -5.51
N ASP A 107 3.18 -12.32 -6.83
CA ASP A 107 2.10 -11.97 -7.76
C ASP A 107 1.59 -10.51 -7.69
N ALA A 108 2.16 -9.64 -6.88
CA ALA A 108 1.88 -8.22 -7.00
C ALA A 108 2.26 -7.71 -8.40
N LEU A 109 1.45 -6.82 -9.00
CA LEU A 109 1.70 -6.31 -10.35
C LEU A 109 3.02 -5.56 -10.46
N ALA A 110 3.31 -4.76 -9.44
CA ALA A 110 4.56 -4.07 -9.29
C ALA A 110 4.87 -3.88 -7.81
N VAL A 111 6.15 -3.82 -7.47
CA VAL A 111 6.61 -3.51 -6.13
C VAL A 111 7.65 -2.42 -6.21
N LEU A 112 7.53 -1.41 -5.35
CA LEU A 112 8.47 -0.32 -5.22
C LEU A 112 9.15 -0.42 -3.86
N ASP A 113 10.48 -0.56 -3.85
CA ASP A 113 11.27 -0.37 -2.64
C ASP A 113 11.45 1.12 -2.39
N CYS A 114 11.15 1.56 -1.19
CA CYS A 114 11.08 2.97 -0.84
C CYS A 114 11.80 3.28 0.48
N ARG A 115 12.17 4.54 0.65
CA ARG A 115 12.51 5.12 1.96
C ARG A 115 11.76 6.43 2.15
N ILE A 116 11.55 6.83 3.41
CA ILE A 116 10.90 8.11 3.70
C ILE A 116 11.77 9.26 3.19
N TRP A 117 11.18 10.12 2.35
CA TRP A 117 11.75 11.38 1.90
C TRP A 117 11.37 12.53 2.83
N ALA A 118 10.08 12.67 3.09
CA ALA A 118 9.52 13.70 3.97
C ALA A 118 8.15 13.27 4.50
N GLU A 119 7.74 13.84 5.61
CA GLU A 119 6.42 13.63 6.21
C GLU A 119 5.74 14.97 6.47
N TYR A 120 4.42 15.01 6.26
CA TYR A 120 3.61 16.20 6.43
C TYR A 120 2.33 15.88 7.20
N ASP A 121 1.79 16.90 7.89
CA ASP A 121 0.50 16.78 8.57
C ASP A 121 -0.64 16.60 7.54
N GLY A 122 -1.42 15.55 7.70
CA GLY A 122 -2.60 15.22 6.92
C GLY A 122 -3.87 15.09 7.77
N GLY A 123 -3.95 15.75 8.92
CA GLY A 123 -5.09 15.63 9.83
C GLY A 123 -5.05 14.34 10.64
N ASP A 124 -6.00 13.41 10.43
CA ASP A 124 -6.00 12.08 11.05
C ASP A 124 -5.07 11.08 10.35
N HIS A 125 -4.33 11.53 9.34
CA HIS A 125 -3.30 10.80 8.60
C HIS A 125 -1.97 11.56 8.62
N THR A 126 -0.89 10.85 8.30
CA THR A 126 0.41 11.45 7.96
C THR A 126 0.62 11.30 6.46
N ILE A 127 0.89 12.40 5.75
CA ILE A 127 1.27 12.32 4.34
C ILE A 127 2.76 11.99 4.29
N VAL A 128 3.10 10.87 3.67
CA VAL A 128 4.48 10.41 3.51
C VAL A 128 4.86 10.53 2.05
N ALA A 129 5.82 11.40 1.74
CA ALA A 129 6.54 11.36 0.48
C ALA A 129 7.66 10.33 0.62
N ALA A 130 7.70 9.36 -0.28
CA ALA A 130 8.65 8.27 -0.27
C ALA A 130 9.50 8.29 -1.54
N GLU A 131 10.82 8.25 -1.38
CA GLU A 131 11.76 8.09 -2.47
C GLU A 131 11.76 6.64 -2.93
N VAL A 132 11.62 6.44 -4.22
CA VAL A 132 11.69 5.11 -4.85
C VAL A 132 13.15 4.74 -5.08
N LEU A 133 13.57 3.63 -4.47
CA LEU A 133 14.94 3.12 -4.55
C LEU A 133 15.10 2.09 -5.67
N ASP A 134 14.06 1.26 -5.87
CA ASP A 134 14.01 0.25 -6.93
C ASP A 134 12.58 -0.10 -7.30
N ILE A 135 12.40 -0.65 -8.48
CA ILE A 135 11.09 -1.04 -9.03
C ILE A 135 11.17 -2.45 -9.60
N HIS A 136 10.23 -3.29 -9.18
CA HIS A 136 10.03 -4.62 -9.73
C HIS A 136 8.63 -4.73 -10.35
N VAL A 137 8.53 -5.04 -11.64
CA VAL A 137 7.26 -5.15 -12.37
C VAL A 137 7.07 -6.58 -12.84
N ASN A 138 6.01 -7.23 -12.40
CA ASN A 138 5.62 -8.58 -12.86
C ASN A 138 4.74 -8.56 -14.12
N GLY A 139 3.93 -7.52 -14.28
CA GLY A 139 3.26 -7.17 -15.52
C GLY A 139 2.13 -8.11 -16.00
N THR A 140 1.70 -9.08 -15.20
CA THR A 140 0.63 -10.03 -15.59
C THR A 140 -0.64 -9.78 -14.79
N GLY A 141 -1.78 -9.66 -15.48
CA GLY A 141 -3.10 -9.45 -14.87
C GLY A 141 -3.53 -7.99 -14.81
N GLY A 142 -4.72 -7.76 -14.26
CA GLY A 142 -5.28 -6.44 -14.01
C GLY A 142 -5.08 -5.97 -12.57
N PRO A 143 -5.23 -4.67 -12.28
CA PRO A 143 -5.13 -4.15 -10.93
C PRO A 143 -6.37 -4.52 -10.10
N LEU A 144 -6.16 -4.76 -8.80
CA LEU A 144 -7.24 -4.78 -7.83
C LEU A 144 -7.72 -3.36 -7.59
N LEU A 145 -9.00 -3.10 -7.84
CA LEU A 145 -9.64 -1.81 -7.64
C LEU A 145 -10.58 -1.83 -6.44
N TYR A 146 -10.77 -0.65 -5.85
CA TYR A 146 -11.74 -0.41 -4.79
C TYR A 146 -12.65 0.75 -5.18
N TYR A 147 -13.96 0.48 -5.24
CA TYR A 147 -14.97 1.42 -5.67
C TYR A 147 -16.27 1.19 -4.90
N LYS A 148 -16.87 2.26 -4.37
CA LYS A 148 -18.13 2.21 -3.59
C LYS A 148 -18.11 1.12 -2.50
N SER A 149 -17.00 1.06 -1.75
CA SER A 149 -16.80 0.10 -0.65
C SER A 149 -16.77 -1.36 -1.09
N GLY A 150 -16.45 -1.64 -2.34
CA GLY A 150 -16.31 -2.99 -2.89
C GLY A 150 -15.09 -3.15 -3.79
N TYR A 151 -14.64 -4.39 -3.95
CA TYR A 151 -13.60 -4.70 -4.92
C TYR A 151 -14.15 -4.68 -6.34
N ALA A 152 -13.34 -4.22 -7.26
CA ALA A 152 -13.66 -4.13 -8.67
C ALA A 152 -12.45 -4.54 -9.53
N MET A 153 -12.71 -4.83 -10.79
CA MET A 153 -11.70 -5.11 -11.81
C MET A 153 -11.84 -4.15 -12.98
N VAL A 154 -10.77 -4.01 -13.74
CA VAL A 154 -10.80 -3.22 -14.98
C VAL A 154 -11.66 -3.95 -16.02
N SER A 155 -12.58 -3.21 -16.65
CA SER A 155 -13.28 -3.65 -17.84
C SER A 155 -12.95 -2.71 -19.00
N PRO A 156 -12.71 -3.21 -20.23
CA PRO A 156 -12.49 -2.35 -21.38
C PRO A 156 -13.64 -1.35 -21.56
N VAL A 157 -13.29 -0.10 -21.81
CA VAL A 157 -14.29 0.92 -22.22
C VAL A 157 -14.74 0.56 -23.64
N ARG A 158 -16.04 0.44 -23.83
CA ARG A 158 -16.66 0.19 -25.15
C ARG A 158 -16.80 1.50 -25.92
#